data_23c068ad8681c555d8a61a99375db60b
#
_entry.id   23c068ad8681c555d8a61a99375db60b
#
_cell.length_a   1.000
_cell.length_b   1.000
_cell.length_c   1.000
_cell.angle_alpha   90.00
_cell.angle_beta   90.00
_cell.angle_gamma   90.00
#
_symmetry.space_group_name_H-M   'P 1'
#
loop_
_entity.id
_entity.type
_entity.pdbx_description
1 polymer ?
#
loop_
_entity_poly.entity_id
_entity_poly.type
_entity_poly.pdbx_seq_one_letter_code
_entity_poly.pdbx_strand_id
1 'polypeptide(L)'
;MKHVIIIPIYNDWKSLNKLLLKLDHSLKNEKKIKNEILLVNDDSSKKLNLKKKKFKVIKRIKVIFLKKNLGSQKAIAIGLSYLKKLKENFFITVMDSDGEDDPMQVKKMIKTAARNPNK
;
A
#
# COMPACT_ATOMS: atom_id res chain seq x y z
N MET A 1 8.24 -3.15 -13.87
CA MET A 1 7.27 -2.09 -13.53
C MET A 1 6.98 -2.15 -12.03
N LYS A 2 6.93 -1.02 -11.38
CA LYS A 2 6.76 -0.93 -9.94
C LYS A 2 5.38 -0.36 -9.58
N HIS A 3 4.73 -1.00 -8.63
CA HIS A 3 3.44 -0.58 -8.11
C HIS A 3 3.56 -0.34 -6.61
N VAL A 4 3.15 0.83 -6.15
CA VAL A 4 3.16 1.18 -4.73
C VAL A 4 1.73 1.39 -4.25
N ILE A 5 1.37 0.70 -3.19
CA ILE A 5 0.06 0.85 -2.55
C ILE A 5 0.26 1.67 -1.29
N ILE A 6 -0.35 2.85 -1.23
CA ILE A 6 -0.30 3.71 -0.04
C ILE A 6 -1.47 3.36 0.86
N ILE A 7 -1.18 3.03 2.11
CA ILE A 7 -2.19 2.67 3.10
C ILE A 7 -1.96 3.52 4.35
N PRO A 8 -2.85 4.48 4.64
CA PRO A 8 -2.79 5.18 5.93
C PRO A 8 -3.30 4.24 7.02
N ILE A 9 -2.65 4.26 8.17
CA ILE A 9 -3.02 3.41 9.30
C ILE A 9 -3.05 4.21 10.61
N TYR A 10 -4.11 4.03 11.38
CA TYR A 10 -4.23 4.57 12.71
C TYR A 10 -4.84 3.50 13.62
N ASN A 11 -3.99 2.85 14.42
CA ASN A 11 -4.35 1.83 15.41
C ASN A 11 -4.97 0.52 14.91
N ASP A 12 -5.49 0.45 13.70
CA ASP A 12 -6.21 -0.74 13.22
C ASP A 12 -5.28 -1.76 12.56
N TRP A 13 -4.35 -2.28 13.34
CA TRP A 13 -3.36 -3.25 12.85
C TRP A 13 -3.99 -4.58 12.43
N LYS A 14 -5.09 -4.96 13.08
CA LYS A 14 -5.79 -6.20 12.75
C LYS A 14 -6.34 -6.18 11.32
N SER A 15 -7.04 -5.11 10.97
CA SER A 15 -7.58 -4.95 9.61
C SER A 15 -6.46 -4.81 8.57
N LEU A 16 -5.38 -4.09 8.92
CA LEU A 16 -4.23 -3.94 8.05
C LEU A 16 -3.60 -5.30 7.74
N ASN A 17 -3.35 -6.13 8.75
CA ASN A 17 -2.75 -7.45 8.53
C ASN A 17 -3.63 -8.33 7.64
N LYS A 18 -4.95 -8.27 7.80
CA LYS A 18 -5.88 -8.97 6.93
C LYS A 18 -5.80 -8.47 5.49
N LEU A 19 -5.76 -7.15 5.31
CA LEU A 19 -5.68 -6.53 3.99
C LEU A 19 -4.40 -6.95 3.26
N LEU A 20 -3.26 -6.93 3.95
CA LEU A 20 -1.98 -7.33 3.35
C LEU A 20 -1.99 -8.77 2.85
N LEU A 21 -2.61 -9.69 3.61
CA LEU A 21 -2.74 -11.07 3.19
C LEU A 21 -3.64 -11.20 1.95
N LYS A 22 -4.75 -10.48 1.92
CA LYS A 22 -5.65 -10.47 0.76
C LYS A 22 -4.97 -9.92 -0.48
N LEU A 23 -4.20 -8.84 -0.34
CA LEU A 23 -3.45 -8.24 -1.44
C LEU A 23 -2.41 -9.22 -1.98
N ASP A 24 -1.65 -9.84 -1.09
CA ASP A 24 -0.62 -10.79 -1.50
C ASP A 24 -1.22 -11.98 -2.27
N HIS A 25 -2.37 -12.46 -1.82
CA HIS A 25 -3.08 -13.53 -2.52
C HIS A 25 -3.66 -13.06 -3.86
N SER A 26 -4.30 -11.90 -3.88
CA SER A 26 -4.97 -11.39 -5.08
C SER A 26 -3.99 -11.04 -6.21
N LEU A 27 -2.79 -10.62 -5.87
CA LEU A 27 -1.80 -10.17 -6.84
C LEU A 27 -0.78 -11.26 -7.23
N LYS A 28 -0.93 -12.45 -6.72
CA LYS A 28 0.08 -13.53 -6.87
C LYS A 28 0.41 -13.91 -8.31
N ASN A 29 -0.50 -13.67 -9.25
CA ASN A 29 -0.30 -14.01 -10.66
C ASN A 29 0.24 -12.86 -11.50
N GLU A 30 0.46 -11.69 -10.89
CA GLU A 30 0.94 -10.49 -11.58
C GLU A 30 2.47 -10.39 -11.46
N LYS A 31 3.19 -11.36 -12.01
CA LYS A 31 4.65 -11.50 -11.80
C LYS A 31 5.49 -10.42 -12.44
N LYS A 32 4.97 -9.73 -13.44
CA LYS A 32 5.71 -8.65 -14.14
C LYS A 32 5.73 -7.34 -13.37
N ILE A 33 4.95 -7.24 -12.29
CA ILE A 33 4.80 -6.03 -11.50
C ILE A 33 5.37 -6.27 -10.12
N LYS A 34 6.26 -5.38 -9.68
CA LYS A 34 6.80 -5.40 -8.32
C LYS A 34 5.86 -4.61 -7.44
N ASN A 35 5.22 -5.28 -6.49
CA ASN A 35 4.29 -4.67 -5.55
C ASN A 35 4.99 -4.30 -4.26
N GLU A 36 4.88 -3.04 -3.87
CA GLU A 36 5.40 -2.52 -2.61
C GLU A 36 4.29 -1.83 -1.85
N ILE A 37 4.37 -1.87 -0.54
CA ILE A 37 3.43 -1.19 0.35
C ILE A 37 4.13 -0.02 1.00
N LEU A 38 3.47 1.14 0.99
CA LEU A 38 3.89 2.30 1.77
C LEU A 38 2.82 2.55 2.84
N LEU A 39 3.15 2.19 4.07
CA LEU A 39 2.29 2.48 5.21
C LEU A 39 2.59 3.88 5.71
N VAL A 40 1.56 4.68 5.93
CA VAL A 40 1.72 5.95 6.63
C VAL A 40 1.06 5.80 7.98
N ASN A 41 1.87 5.64 9.02
CA ASN A 41 1.40 5.49 10.38
C ASN A 41 1.08 6.87 10.94
N ASP A 42 -0.22 7.17 11.05
CA ASP A 42 -0.75 8.46 11.43
C ASP A 42 -0.74 8.64 12.96
N ASP A 43 0.46 8.48 13.55
CA ASP A 43 0.70 8.59 14.99
C ASP A 43 -0.19 7.64 15.80
N SER A 44 -0.19 6.36 15.44
CA SER A 44 -0.94 5.35 16.18
C SER A 44 -0.47 5.27 17.63
N SER A 45 -1.41 5.27 18.57
CA SER A 45 -1.11 5.10 19.99
C SER A 45 -0.72 3.66 20.31
N LYS A 46 -1.19 2.70 19.53
CA LYS A 46 -0.80 1.30 19.64
C LYS A 46 0.48 1.06 18.83
N LYS A 47 1.39 0.27 19.40
CA LYS A 47 2.66 -0.06 18.73
C LYS A 47 2.42 -0.76 17.40
N LEU A 48 3.32 -0.51 16.45
CA LEU A 48 3.34 -1.21 15.17
C LEU A 48 3.30 -2.72 15.40
N ASN A 49 2.30 -3.37 14.84
CA ASN A 49 2.08 -4.81 14.98
C ASN A 49 1.85 -5.44 13.62
N LEU A 50 2.90 -5.45 12.80
CA LEU A 50 2.88 -6.18 11.54
C LEU A 50 3.25 -7.64 11.82
N LYS A 51 2.39 -8.55 11.38
CA LYS A 51 2.71 -9.98 11.48
C LYS A 51 3.83 -10.29 10.51
N LYS A 52 4.90 -10.92 11.02
CA LYS A 52 6.03 -11.34 10.21
C LYS A 52 5.62 -12.55 9.38
N LYS A 53 5.10 -12.32 8.19
CA LYS A 53 4.84 -13.38 7.22
C LYS A 53 5.66 -13.12 5.97
N LYS A 54 6.12 -14.19 5.35
CA LYS A 54 6.75 -14.09 4.03
C LYS A 54 5.65 -13.90 3.00
N PHE A 55 5.56 -12.70 2.45
CA PHE A 55 4.67 -12.44 1.33
C PHE A 55 5.30 -12.97 0.04
N LYS A 56 4.46 -13.48 -0.85
CA LYS A 56 4.93 -14.03 -2.14
C LYS A 56 5.14 -12.95 -3.19
N VAL A 57 4.26 -11.95 -3.23
CA VAL A 57 4.27 -10.92 -4.26
C VAL A 57 4.45 -9.50 -3.72
N ILE A 58 4.20 -9.27 -2.45
CA ILE A 58 4.57 -8.01 -1.80
C ILE A 58 6.06 -8.07 -1.51
N LYS A 59 6.84 -7.26 -2.22
CA LYS A 59 8.31 -7.31 -2.15
C LYS A 59 8.89 -6.48 -1.03
N ARG A 60 8.19 -5.44 -0.60
CA ARG A 60 8.69 -4.50 0.38
C ARG A 60 7.55 -3.79 1.10
N ILE A 61 7.71 -3.56 2.38
CA ILE A 61 6.83 -2.72 3.17
C ILE A 61 7.67 -1.63 3.80
N LYS A 62 7.42 -0.38 3.43
CA LYS A 62 8.03 0.78 4.06
C LYS A 62 7.01 1.46 4.95
N VAL A 63 7.46 2.04 6.06
CA VAL A 63 6.60 2.74 6.99
C VAL A 63 7.09 4.17 7.18
N ILE A 64 6.18 5.13 7.01
CA ILE A 64 6.42 6.52 7.39
C ILE A 64 5.71 6.73 8.72
N PHE A 65 6.44 7.20 9.73
CA PHE A 65 5.88 7.49 11.05
C PHE A 65 5.62 8.99 11.18
N LEU A 66 4.35 9.38 11.32
CA LEU A 66 3.99 10.77 11.59
C LEU A 66 4.11 11.06 13.07
N LYS A 67 4.54 12.27 13.41
CA LYS A 67 4.72 12.68 14.81
C LYS A 67 3.43 13.08 15.50
N LYS A 68 2.36 13.29 14.74
CA LYS A 68 1.03 13.60 15.27
C LYS A 68 -0.03 13.12 14.30
N ASN A 69 -1.23 12.88 14.81
CA ASN A 69 -2.37 12.46 14.00
C ASN A 69 -2.81 13.63 13.11
N LEU A 70 -2.79 13.42 11.80
CA LEU A 70 -3.14 14.43 10.80
C LEU A 70 -4.43 14.08 10.05
N GLY A 71 -4.92 12.85 10.17
CA GLY A 71 -6.03 12.33 9.40
C GLY A 71 -5.58 11.63 8.12
N SER A 72 -6.44 10.75 7.61
CA SER A 72 -6.09 9.87 6.49
C SER A 72 -5.74 10.63 5.21
N GLN A 73 -6.46 11.71 4.89
CA GLN A 73 -6.20 12.47 3.67
C GLN A 73 -4.82 13.13 3.69
N LYS A 74 -4.44 13.72 4.82
CA LYS A 74 -3.11 14.32 4.97
C LYS A 74 -2.01 13.25 4.98
N ALA A 75 -2.26 12.12 5.62
CA ALA A 75 -1.34 10.99 5.62
C ALA A 75 -1.08 10.50 4.20
N ILE A 76 -2.12 10.34 3.40
CA ILE A 76 -2.00 9.97 1.98
C ILE A 76 -1.20 11.00 1.21
N ALA A 77 -1.47 12.28 1.42
CA ALA A 77 -0.74 13.37 0.75
C ALA A 77 0.75 13.32 1.06
N ILE A 78 1.11 13.02 2.31
CA ILE A 78 2.52 12.86 2.72
C ILE A 78 3.16 11.68 2.01
N GLY A 79 2.44 10.56 1.91
CA GLY A 79 2.91 9.38 1.17
C GLY A 79 3.17 9.70 -0.30
N LEU A 80 2.24 10.41 -0.95
CA LEU A 80 2.39 10.82 -2.34
C LEU A 80 3.60 11.76 -2.53
N SER A 81 3.77 12.73 -1.62
CA SER A 81 4.92 13.63 -1.67
C SER A 81 6.24 12.89 -1.53
N TYR A 82 6.29 11.90 -0.65
CA TYR A 82 7.47 11.06 -0.47
C TYR A 82 7.82 10.33 -1.78
N LEU A 83 6.83 9.69 -2.41
CA LEU A 83 7.04 8.96 -3.65
C LEU A 83 7.47 9.88 -4.80
N LYS A 84 6.91 11.08 -4.87
CA LYS A 84 7.27 12.05 -5.89
C LYS A 84 8.75 12.43 -5.81
N LYS A 85 9.31 12.52 -4.61
CA LYS A 85 10.73 12.86 -4.40
C LYS A 85 11.68 11.77 -4.90
N LEU A 86 11.23 10.53 -5.01
CA LEU A 86 12.07 9.42 -5.46
C LEU A 86 12.37 9.46 -6.95
N LYS A 87 11.65 10.25 -7.73
CA LYS A 87 11.86 10.42 -9.18
C LYS A 87 11.86 9.11 -9.96
N GLU A 88 11.11 8.12 -9.50
CA GLU A 88 10.91 6.86 -10.18
C GLU A 88 9.52 6.81 -10.79
N ASN A 89 9.34 5.97 -11.80
CA ASN A 89 8.02 5.74 -12.37
C ASN A 89 7.32 4.64 -11.59
N PHE A 90 6.19 4.98 -10.99
CA PHE A 90 5.34 4.05 -10.26
C PHE A 90 3.92 4.08 -10.78
N PHE A 91 3.23 2.95 -10.61
CA PHE A 91 1.79 3.01 -10.44
C PHE A 91 1.51 3.19 -8.96
N ILE A 92 0.56 4.03 -8.63
CA ILE A 92 0.20 4.30 -7.24
C ILE A 92 -1.27 3.99 -7.05
N THR A 93 -1.57 3.20 -6.02
CA THR A 93 -2.93 2.92 -5.58
C THR A 93 -3.02 3.34 -4.12
N VAL A 94 -4.14 3.93 -3.74
CA VAL A 94 -4.42 4.30 -2.35
C VAL A 94 -5.54 3.39 -1.85
N MET A 95 -5.33 2.77 -0.70
CA MET A 95 -6.33 1.90 -0.07
C MET A 95 -6.45 2.23 1.41
N ASP A 96 -7.66 2.11 1.96
CA ASP A 96 -7.87 2.21 3.39
C ASP A 96 -7.60 0.86 4.07
N SER A 97 -7.08 0.93 5.30
CA SER A 97 -6.75 -0.27 6.08
C SER A 97 -7.97 -1.00 6.62
N ASP A 98 -9.14 -0.40 6.56
CA ASP A 98 -10.39 -0.97 7.10
C ASP A 98 -10.98 -2.10 6.26
N GLY A 99 -10.42 -2.35 5.07
CA GLY A 99 -10.87 -3.42 4.21
C GLY A 99 -12.09 -3.09 3.35
N GLU A 100 -12.51 -1.83 3.30
CA GLU A 100 -13.62 -1.42 2.43
C GLU A 100 -13.25 -1.51 0.95
N ASP A 101 -11.98 -1.29 0.62
CA ASP A 101 -11.50 -1.41 -0.74
C ASP A 101 -11.30 -2.89 -1.14
N ASP A 102 -11.70 -3.22 -2.36
CA ASP A 102 -11.60 -4.58 -2.86
C ASP A 102 -10.23 -4.82 -3.52
N PRO A 103 -9.41 -5.74 -3.00
CA PRO A 103 -8.12 -6.08 -3.62
C PRO A 103 -8.24 -6.57 -5.07
N MET A 104 -9.37 -7.15 -5.46
CA MET A 104 -9.59 -7.57 -6.85
C MET A 104 -9.67 -6.38 -7.80
N GLN A 105 -10.13 -5.22 -7.34
CA GLN A 105 -10.12 -3.99 -8.15
C GLN A 105 -8.69 -3.55 -8.43
N VAL A 106 -7.80 -3.65 -7.44
CA VAL A 106 -6.39 -3.33 -7.61
C VAL A 106 -5.78 -4.23 -8.69
N LYS A 107 -6.07 -5.52 -8.65
CA LYS A 107 -5.59 -6.48 -9.65
C LYS A 107 -6.04 -6.10 -11.05
N LYS A 108 -7.32 -5.74 -11.22
CA LYS A 108 -7.87 -5.31 -12.51
C LYS A 108 -7.18 -4.04 -13.03
N MET A 109 -6.95 -3.07 -12.16
CA MET A 109 -6.27 -1.83 -12.51
C MET A 109 -4.84 -2.08 -12.98
N ILE A 110 -4.12 -2.96 -12.31
CA ILE A 110 -2.75 -3.32 -12.67
C ILE A 110 -2.71 -3.99 -14.05
N LYS A 111 -3.61 -4.91 -14.31
CA LYS A 111 -3.70 -5.56 -15.63
C LYS A 111 -3.92 -4.55 -16.75
N THR A 112 -4.84 -3.61 -16.55
CA THR A 112 -5.12 -2.56 -17.54
C THR A 112 -3.90 -1.69 -17.76
N ALA A 113 -3.22 -1.27 -16.70
CA ALA A 113 -2.02 -0.44 -16.77
C ALA A 113 -0.86 -1.18 -17.46
N ALA A 114 -0.70 -2.47 -17.21
CA ALA A 114 0.34 -3.27 -17.85
C ALA A 114 0.13 -3.42 -19.34
N ARG A 115 -1.13 -3.42 -19.80
CA ARG A 115 -1.46 -3.45 -21.24
C ARG A 115 -1.26 -2.10 -21.91
N ASN A 116 -1.46 -1.00 -21.19
CA ASN A 116 -1.42 0.37 -21.70
C ASN A 116 -0.48 1.21 -20.84
N PRO A 117 0.85 0.95 -20.87
CA PRO A 117 1.79 1.56 -19.95
C PRO A 117 1.92 3.08 -20.09
N ASN A 118 1.45 3.66 -21.20
CA ASN A 118 1.53 5.09 -21.46
C ASN A 118 0.27 5.87 -21.04
N LYS A 119 -0.64 5.23 -20.37
CA LYS A 119 -1.86 5.88 -19.93
C LYS A 119 -1.91 6.08 -18.42
#